data_3eae9b288356fe5dcc1a2027271c0c8a
#
_entry.id   3eae9b288356fe5dcc1a2027271c0c8a
#
_cell.length_a   1.000
_cell.length_b   1.000
_cell.length_c   1.000
_cell.angle_alpha   90.00
_cell.angle_beta   90.00
_cell.angle_gamma   90.00
#
_symmetry.space_group_name_H-M   'P 1'
#
loop_
_entity.id
_entity.type
_entity.pdbx_description
1 polymer ?
#
loop_
_entity_poly.entity_id
_entity_poly.type
_entity_poly.pdbx_seq_one_letter_code
_entity_poly.pdbx_strand_id
1 'polypeptide(L)'
;LEHGTWLVPTLVAPRGVIRAADAGAAIPEASIAKAREVVETHQASFAAAVAAGVKVAMGTDSGVTPHGENLDELALMVEGGMTPMEAIVASTRSAAQLMGVAEELGTLEPGKRADLVVVDGDPLEVTTLAGRIDAVYQDGDRVV
;
A
#
# COMPACT_ATOMS: atom_id res chain seq x y z
N LEU A 1 2.89 19.55 -7.05
CA LEU A 1 3.62 19.13 -8.26
C LEU A 1 4.96 19.86 -8.41
N GLU A 2 5.00 21.17 -8.23
CA GLU A 2 6.22 21.99 -8.43
C GLU A 2 7.41 21.56 -7.56
N HIS A 3 7.17 21.08 -6.35
CA HIS A 3 8.21 20.67 -5.41
C HIS A 3 8.58 19.17 -5.50
N GLY A 4 7.95 18.40 -6.38
CA GLY A 4 8.21 16.97 -6.51
C GLY A 4 7.89 16.13 -5.28
N THR A 5 7.07 16.65 -4.36
CA THR A 5 6.65 15.97 -3.12
C THR A 5 5.91 14.67 -3.42
N TRP A 6 6.19 13.67 -2.61
CA TRP A 6 5.49 12.39 -2.65
C TRP A 6 4.26 12.39 -1.73
N LEU A 7 3.22 11.70 -2.16
CA LEU A 7 2.07 11.33 -1.34
C LEU A 7 2.22 9.88 -0.89
N VAL A 8 2.13 9.64 0.42
CA VAL A 8 2.00 8.30 1.01
C VAL A 8 0.60 8.25 1.62
N PRO A 9 -0.38 7.62 0.95
CA PRO A 9 -1.79 7.82 1.25
C PRO A 9 -2.24 7.13 2.53
N THR A 10 -1.79 5.92 2.81
CA THR A 10 -2.14 5.17 4.02
C THR A 10 -3.66 5.05 4.22
N LEU A 11 -4.38 4.67 3.14
CA LEU A 11 -5.85 4.59 3.10
C LEU A 11 -6.41 3.51 4.02
N VAL A 12 -5.62 2.46 4.25
CA VAL A 12 -6.01 1.32 5.08
C VAL A 12 -6.13 1.68 6.57
N ALA A 13 -5.37 2.65 7.07
CA ALA A 13 -5.29 2.95 8.50
C ALA A 13 -6.65 3.37 9.12
N PRO A 14 -7.38 4.38 8.63
CA PRO A 14 -8.68 4.72 9.21
C PRO A 14 -9.71 3.59 9.05
N ARG A 15 -9.64 2.81 7.97
CA ARG A 15 -10.50 1.63 7.76
C ARG A 15 -10.15 0.52 8.76
N GLY A 16 -8.87 0.34 9.08
CA GLY A 16 -8.38 -0.61 10.10
C GLY A 16 -8.90 -0.29 11.49
N VAL A 17 -8.89 0.99 11.89
CA VAL A 17 -9.49 1.44 13.16
C VAL A 17 -10.97 1.07 13.24
N ILE A 18 -11.73 1.30 12.17
CA ILE A 18 -13.16 0.97 12.12
C ILE A 18 -13.35 -0.55 12.20
N ARG A 19 -12.64 -1.34 11.40
CA ARG A 19 -12.71 -2.81 11.42
C ARG A 19 -12.39 -3.38 12.81
N ALA A 20 -11.33 -2.90 13.44
CA ALA A 20 -10.92 -3.36 14.77
C ALA A 20 -11.98 -3.04 15.83
N ALA A 21 -12.58 -1.85 15.78
CA ALA A 21 -13.67 -1.47 16.68
C ALA A 21 -14.91 -2.35 16.47
N ASP A 22 -15.31 -2.58 15.22
CA ASP A 22 -16.46 -3.44 14.89
C ASP A 22 -16.22 -4.92 15.28
N ALA A 23 -14.95 -5.33 15.35
CA ALA A 23 -14.52 -6.64 15.89
C ALA A 23 -14.41 -6.68 17.42
N GLY A 24 -14.74 -5.58 18.12
CA GLY A 24 -14.77 -5.53 19.59
C GLY A 24 -13.43 -5.12 20.25
N ALA A 25 -12.48 -4.59 19.50
CA ALA A 25 -11.26 -4.07 20.07
C ALA A 25 -11.55 -2.83 20.96
N ALA A 26 -10.81 -2.70 22.06
CA ALA A 26 -10.93 -1.57 22.99
C ALA A 26 -10.27 -0.30 22.42
N ILE A 27 -10.96 0.36 21.50
CA ILE A 27 -10.51 1.61 20.87
C ILE A 27 -11.32 2.79 21.44
N PRO A 28 -10.67 3.93 21.76
CA PRO A 28 -11.40 5.11 22.23
C PRO A 28 -12.47 5.55 21.22
N GLU A 29 -13.69 5.82 21.70
CA GLU A 29 -14.83 6.22 20.85
C GLU A 29 -14.51 7.45 19.98
N ALA A 30 -13.74 8.40 20.51
CA ALA A 30 -13.30 9.58 19.77
C ALA A 30 -12.44 9.22 18.54
N SER A 31 -11.61 8.18 18.65
CA SER A 31 -10.78 7.70 17.53
C SER A 31 -11.63 7.03 16.46
N ILE A 32 -12.63 6.23 16.87
CA ILE A 32 -13.59 5.57 15.96
C ILE A 32 -14.42 6.62 15.23
N ALA A 33 -14.97 7.59 15.96
CA ALA A 33 -15.74 8.68 15.37
C ALA A 33 -14.92 9.47 14.35
N LYS A 34 -13.66 9.79 14.68
CA LYS A 34 -12.76 10.50 13.78
C LYS A 34 -12.40 9.67 12.56
N ALA A 35 -12.15 8.37 12.70
CA ALA A 35 -11.89 7.49 11.57
C ALA A 35 -13.07 7.45 10.59
N ARG A 36 -14.29 7.33 11.10
CA ARG A 36 -15.52 7.35 10.28
C ARG A 36 -15.75 8.69 9.58
N GLU A 37 -15.44 9.81 10.25
CA GLU A 37 -15.55 11.16 9.68
C GLU A 37 -14.59 11.35 8.49
N VAL A 38 -13.35 10.85 8.59
CA VAL A 38 -12.29 11.18 7.62
C VAL A 38 -12.21 10.21 6.44
N VAL A 39 -12.72 8.98 6.56
CA VAL A 39 -12.47 7.92 5.56
C VAL A 39 -12.89 8.32 4.14
N GLU A 40 -14.06 8.92 3.98
CA GLU A 40 -14.56 9.33 2.65
C GLU A 40 -13.79 10.53 2.09
N THR A 41 -13.51 11.53 2.95
CA THR A 41 -12.72 12.71 2.56
C THR A 41 -11.29 12.32 2.19
N HIS A 42 -10.71 11.38 2.92
CA HIS A 42 -9.38 10.84 2.66
C HIS A 42 -9.32 10.14 1.28
N GLN A 43 -10.28 9.26 1.00
CA GLN A 43 -10.40 8.59 -0.30
C GLN A 43 -10.57 9.60 -1.44
N ALA A 44 -11.47 10.57 -1.28
CA ALA A 44 -11.70 11.61 -2.29
C ALA A 44 -10.45 12.49 -2.52
N SER A 45 -9.73 12.84 -1.45
CA SER A 45 -8.49 13.61 -1.54
C SER A 45 -7.40 12.84 -2.27
N PHE A 46 -7.29 11.54 -2.01
CA PHE A 46 -6.38 10.65 -2.72
C PHE A 46 -6.72 10.59 -4.22
N ALA A 47 -7.99 10.35 -4.57
CA ALA A 47 -8.44 10.31 -5.96
C ALA A 47 -8.14 11.62 -6.70
N ALA A 48 -8.35 12.78 -6.05
CA ALA A 48 -8.00 14.07 -6.62
C ALA A 48 -6.49 14.23 -6.84
N ALA A 49 -5.66 13.72 -5.93
CA ALA A 49 -4.20 13.74 -6.06
C ALA A 49 -3.72 12.84 -7.22
N VAL A 50 -4.30 11.65 -7.38
CA VAL A 50 -4.03 10.74 -8.50
C VAL A 50 -4.38 11.41 -9.82
N ALA A 51 -5.58 11.98 -9.94
CA ALA A 51 -6.03 12.70 -11.14
C ALA A 51 -5.14 13.90 -11.47
N ALA A 52 -4.56 14.55 -10.48
CA ALA A 52 -3.61 15.66 -10.64
C ALA A 52 -2.19 15.20 -11.00
N GLY A 53 -1.89 13.90 -11.05
CA GLY A 53 -0.58 13.36 -11.36
C GLY A 53 0.46 13.52 -10.24
N VAL A 54 0.02 13.55 -8.98
CA VAL A 54 0.92 13.56 -7.82
C VAL A 54 1.69 12.26 -7.75
N LYS A 55 2.98 12.31 -7.43
CA LYS A 55 3.79 11.11 -7.19
C LYS A 55 3.27 10.37 -5.97
N VAL A 56 3.00 9.08 -6.12
CA VAL A 56 2.50 8.22 -5.05
C VAL A 56 3.51 7.13 -4.73
N ALA A 57 3.75 6.91 -3.43
CA ALA A 57 4.40 5.73 -2.90
C ALA A 57 3.49 5.08 -1.86
N MET A 58 3.41 3.76 -1.85
CA MET A 58 2.55 3.03 -0.91
C MET A 58 3.12 3.09 0.51
N GLY A 59 2.24 3.28 1.49
CA GLY A 59 2.48 3.10 2.91
C GLY A 59 1.18 2.70 3.61
N THR A 60 1.25 2.01 4.73
CA THR A 60 0.08 1.39 5.38
C THR A 60 -0.09 1.73 6.85
N ASP A 61 0.93 2.33 7.49
CA ASP A 61 0.95 2.54 8.94
C ASP A 61 0.67 1.23 9.72
N SER A 62 1.31 0.11 9.27
CA SER A 62 1.16 -1.20 9.91
C SER A 62 1.53 -1.12 11.39
N GLY A 63 0.62 -1.66 12.26
CA GLY A 63 0.57 -1.41 13.68
C GLY A 63 -0.78 -0.77 14.05
N VAL A 64 -1.32 0.12 13.19
CA VAL A 64 -2.73 0.54 13.23
C VAL A 64 -3.62 -0.59 12.67
N THR A 65 -3.14 -1.26 11.65
CA THR A 65 -3.71 -2.52 11.14
C THR A 65 -2.77 -3.68 11.46
N PRO A 66 -3.26 -4.93 11.56
CA PRO A 66 -2.43 -6.10 11.72
C PRO A 66 -1.35 -6.21 10.63
N HIS A 67 -0.15 -6.66 11.02
CA HIS A 67 0.88 -7.02 10.05
C HIS A 67 0.39 -8.15 9.14
N GLY A 68 0.66 -8.06 7.84
CA GLY A 68 0.18 -9.00 6.82
C GLY A 68 -1.06 -8.53 6.06
N GLU A 69 -1.77 -7.50 6.54
CA GLU A 69 -2.91 -6.87 5.85
C GLU A 69 -2.50 -5.66 4.97
N ASN A 70 -1.21 -5.42 4.81
CA ASN A 70 -0.66 -4.28 4.07
C ASN A 70 -1.05 -4.29 2.58
N LEU A 71 -1.33 -5.44 1.98
CA LEU A 71 -1.74 -5.53 0.57
C LEU A 71 -3.16 -5.00 0.31
N ASP A 72 -3.99 -4.84 1.35
CA ASP A 72 -5.30 -4.17 1.23
C ASP A 72 -5.17 -2.74 0.69
N GLU A 73 -4.05 -2.07 0.96
CA GLU A 73 -3.77 -0.72 0.46
C GLU A 73 -3.78 -0.66 -1.07
N LEU A 74 -3.28 -1.70 -1.76
CA LEU A 74 -3.28 -1.77 -3.23
C LEU A 74 -4.70 -1.69 -3.79
N ALA A 75 -5.64 -2.43 -3.20
CA ALA A 75 -7.05 -2.39 -3.61
C ALA A 75 -7.66 -0.99 -3.41
N LEU A 76 -7.38 -0.35 -2.26
CA LEU A 76 -7.84 1.00 -1.96
C LEU A 76 -7.26 2.07 -2.89
N MET A 77 -6.00 1.90 -3.29
CA MET A 77 -5.36 2.78 -4.27
C MET A 77 -6.01 2.64 -5.65
N VAL A 78 -6.39 1.41 -6.05
CA VAL A 78 -7.12 1.17 -7.30
C VAL A 78 -8.54 1.75 -7.21
N GLU A 79 -9.26 1.58 -6.11
CA GLU A 79 -10.55 2.26 -5.86
C GLU A 79 -10.43 3.79 -5.98
N GLY A 80 -9.28 4.34 -5.59
CA GLY A 80 -8.96 5.77 -5.67
C GLY A 80 -8.51 6.25 -7.05
N GLY A 81 -8.55 5.39 -8.08
CA GLY A 81 -8.33 5.76 -9.48
C GLY A 81 -6.97 5.38 -10.08
N MET A 82 -6.10 4.72 -9.34
CA MET A 82 -4.89 4.11 -9.92
C MET A 82 -5.24 2.86 -10.70
N THR A 83 -4.50 2.55 -11.75
CA THR A 83 -4.52 1.21 -12.35
C THR A 83 -3.84 0.20 -11.42
N PRO A 84 -4.16 -1.11 -11.49
CA PRO A 84 -3.46 -2.12 -10.70
C PRO A 84 -1.93 -2.08 -10.86
N MET A 85 -1.44 -1.85 -12.06
CA MET A 85 0.00 -1.73 -12.32
C MET A 85 0.60 -0.50 -11.63
N GLU A 86 -0.08 0.65 -11.65
CA GLU A 86 0.39 1.85 -10.95
C GLU A 86 0.44 1.63 -9.43
N ALA A 87 -0.53 0.92 -8.85
CA ALA A 87 -0.53 0.57 -7.43
C ALA A 87 0.65 -0.35 -7.08
N ILE A 88 0.94 -1.37 -7.90
CA ILE A 88 2.12 -2.24 -7.75
C ILE A 88 3.41 -1.42 -7.88
N VAL A 89 3.52 -0.54 -8.86
CA VAL A 89 4.69 0.34 -9.03
C VAL A 89 4.85 1.28 -7.83
N ALA A 90 3.74 1.79 -7.28
CA ALA A 90 3.78 2.64 -6.08
C ALA A 90 4.29 1.89 -4.83
N SER A 91 4.00 0.58 -4.73
CA SER A 91 4.45 -0.28 -3.63
C SER A 91 5.88 -0.82 -3.78
N THR A 92 6.48 -0.67 -4.95
CA THR A 92 7.82 -1.21 -5.28
C THR A 92 8.78 -0.10 -5.71
N ARG A 93 8.87 0.17 -7.00
CA ARG A 93 9.81 1.16 -7.56
C ARG A 93 9.65 2.55 -6.95
N SER A 94 8.42 3.06 -6.84
CA SER A 94 8.18 4.40 -6.31
C SER A 94 8.52 4.49 -4.82
N ALA A 95 8.19 3.45 -4.04
CA ALA A 95 8.57 3.37 -2.63
C ALA A 95 10.10 3.35 -2.47
N ALA A 96 10.82 2.57 -3.29
CA ALA A 96 12.27 2.54 -3.28
C ALA A 96 12.89 3.90 -3.65
N GLN A 97 12.30 4.61 -4.61
CA GLN A 97 12.72 5.98 -4.97
C GLN A 97 12.52 6.96 -3.82
N LEU A 98 11.35 6.92 -3.18
CA LEU A 98 11.05 7.78 -2.03
C LEU A 98 12.04 7.54 -0.88
N MET A 99 12.39 6.29 -0.62
CA MET A 99 13.31 5.88 0.43
C MET A 99 14.80 6.10 0.07
N GLY A 100 15.12 6.45 -1.17
CA GLY A 100 16.49 6.65 -1.64
C GLY A 100 17.29 5.35 -1.83
N VAL A 101 16.61 4.20 -2.00
CA VAL A 101 17.22 2.86 -2.18
C VAL A 101 16.95 2.26 -3.57
N ALA A 102 16.54 3.07 -4.53
CA ALA A 102 16.15 2.61 -5.86
C ALA A 102 17.29 1.97 -6.68
N GLU A 103 18.54 2.25 -6.35
CA GLU A 103 19.72 1.60 -6.97
C GLU A 103 19.85 0.13 -6.55
N GLU A 104 19.29 -0.23 -5.38
CA GLU A 104 19.41 -1.57 -4.81
C GLU A 104 18.12 -2.37 -4.86
N LEU A 105 16.95 -1.70 -4.79
CA LEU A 105 15.63 -2.30 -4.57
C LEU A 105 14.57 -1.74 -5.51
N GLY A 106 13.39 -2.36 -5.48
CA GLY A 106 12.15 -1.85 -6.08
C GLY A 106 11.88 -2.28 -7.50
N THR A 107 12.86 -2.91 -8.18
CA THR A 107 12.70 -3.46 -9.54
C THR A 107 13.50 -4.75 -9.68
N LEU A 108 13.06 -5.60 -10.62
CA LEU A 108 13.78 -6.85 -10.97
C LEU A 108 14.78 -6.55 -12.09
N GLU A 109 15.98 -6.17 -11.71
CA GLU A 109 17.07 -5.81 -12.62
C GLU A 109 18.38 -6.49 -12.20
N PRO A 110 19.26 -6.86 -13.15
CA PRO A 110 20.57 -7.41 -12.82
C PRO A 110 21.38 -6.46 -11.94
N GLY A 111 21.96 -6.99 -10.86
CA GLY A 111 22.77 -6.23 -9.92
C GLY A 111 22.02 -5.67 -8.71
N LYS A 112 20.68 -5.74 -8.70
CA LYS A 112 19.87 -5.40 -7.52
C LYS A 112 19.70 -6.60 -6.59
N ARG A 113 19.31 -6.31 -5.37
CA ARG A 113 18.97 -7.34 -4.38
C ARG A 113 17.76 -8.13 -4.86
N ALA A 114 17.80 -9.44 -4.68
CA ALA A 114 16.72 -10.33 -5.08
C ALA A 114 15.61 -10.38 -4.02
N ASP A 115 14.98 -9.23 -3.76
CA ASP A 115 13.78 -9.10 -2.95
C ASP A 115 12.58 -9.18 -3.89
N LEU A 116 11.89 -10.32 -3.89
CA LEU A 116 10.79 -10.56 -4.83
C LEU A 116 9.67 -11.41 -4.21
N VAL A 117 8.48 -11.26 -4.75
CA VAL A 117 7.30 -12.05 -4.40
C VAL A 117 6.85 -12.81 -5.64
N VAL A 118 6.65 -14.12 -5.49
CA VAL A 118 6.06 -14.98 -6.52
C VAL A 118 4.57 -15.13 -6.21
N VAL A 119 3.76 -14.91 -7.24
CA VAL A 119 2.30 -14.91 -7.13
C VAL A 119 1.73 -15.94 -8.11
N ASP A 120 0.77 -16.74 -7.66
CA ASP A 120 0.00 -17.62 -8.54
C ASP A 120 -1.04 -16.79 -9.31
N GLY A 121 -1.02 -16.90 -10.66
CA GLY A 121 -1.91 -16.15 -11.56
C GLY A 121 -1.49 -14.72 -11.85
N ASP A 122 -2.45 -13.86 -12.18
CA ASP A 122 -2.20 -12.47 -12.60
C ASP A 122 -2.02 -11.55 -11.40
N PRO A 123 -0.82 -10.93 -11.21
CA PRO A 123 -0.57 -9.98 -10.12
C PRO A 123 -1.43 -8.71 -10.20
N LEU A 124 -2.03 -8.41 -11.36
CA LEU A 124 -2.91 -7.24 -11.52
C LEU A 124 -4.28 -7.43 -10.86
N GLU A 125 -4.64 -8.64 -10.46
CA GLU A 125 -5.81 -8.91 -9.60
C GLU A 125 -5.47 -8.61 -8.12
N VAL A 126 -5.20 -7.33 -7.83
CA VAL A 126 -4.66 -6.88 -6.53
C VAL A 126 -5.56 -7.22 -5.33
N THR A 127 -6.87 -7.32 -5.52
CA THR A 127 -7.84 -7.62 -4.45
C THR A 127 -7.71 -9.03 -3.87
N THR A 128 -7.11 -9.95 -4.61
CA THR A 128 -6.91 -11.36 -4.20
C THR A 128 -5.43 -11.71 -4.00
N LEU A 129 -4.55 -10.73 -4.18
CA LEU A 129 -3.10 -10.94 -4.24
C LEU A 129 -2.55 -11.62 -2.98
N ALA A 130 -2.99 -11.20 -1.79
CA ALA A 130 -2.53 -11.75 -0.51
C ALA A 130 -2.74 -13.27 -0.39
N GLY A 131 -3.86 -13.77 -0.92
CA GLY A 131 -4.19 -15.21 -0.90
C GLY A 131 -3.49 -16.04 -1.97
N ARG A 132 -2.70 -15.42 -2.85
CA ARG A 132 -2.04 -16.05 -4.00
C ARG A 132 -0.51 -15.92 -3.98
N ILE A 133 0.06 -15.53 -2.85
CA ILE A 133 1.51 -15.52 -2.67
C ILE A 133 1.99 -16.97 -2.57
N ASP A 134 2.85 -17.38 -3.50
CA ASP A 134 3.47 -18.71 -3.53
C ASP A 134 4.84 -18.73 -2.83
N ALA A 135 5.63 -17.68 -3.01
CA ALA A 135 6.93 -17.53 -2.37
C ALA A 135 7.33 -16.07 -2.15
N VAL A 136 8.11 -15.84 -1.13
CA VAL A 136 8.77 -14.56 -0.85
C VAL A 136 10.26 -14.80 -0.73
N TYR A 137 11.06 -13.97 -1.39
CA TYR A 137 12.52 -14.00 -1.33
C TYR A 137 13.02 -12.67 -0.78
N GLN A 138 14.02 -12.75 0.08
CA GLN A 138 14.77 -11.61 0.62
C GLN A 138 16.26 -11.87 0.42
N ASP A 139 16.97 -10.96 -0.24
CA ASP A 139 18.38 -11.12 -0.62
C ASP A 139 18.67 -12.43 -1.41
N GLY A 140 17.66 -12.97 -2.10
CA GLY A 140 17.76 -14.24 -2.84
C GLY A 140 17.43 -15.48 -2.02
N ASP A 141 17.27 -15.37 -0.71
CA ASP A 141 16.86 -16.48 0.15
C ASP A 141 15.32 -16.54 0.25
N ARG A 142 14.76 -17.74 0.06
CA ARG A 142 13.33 -17.96 0.24
C ARG A 142 12.97 -17.89 1.74
N VAL A 143 12.05 -16.98 2.10
CA VAL A 143 11.60 -16.74 3.48
C VAL A 143 10.16 -17.22 3.73
N VAL A 144 9.40 -17.42 2.68
CA VAL A 144 8.02 -18.00 2.68
C VAL A 144 7.88 -18.97 1.52
#